data_e0f8328688c9de1c0dc3ffd29e86e3b8
#
_entry.id   e0f8328688c9de1c0dc3ffd29e86e3b8
#
_cell.length_a   1.000
_cell.length_b   1.000
_cell.length_c   1.000
_cell.angle_alpha   90.00
_cell.angle_beta   90.00
_cell.angle_gamma   90.00
#
_symmetry.space_group_name_H-M   'P 1'
#
loop_
_entity.id
_entity.type
_entity.pdbx_description
1 polymer ?
#
loop_
_entity_poly.entity_id
_entity_poly.type
_entity_poly.pdbx_seq_one_letter_code
_entity_poly.pdbx_strand_id
1 'polypeptide(L)'
;SVGRWVESDYGWTWVSYEPFGWATYHYGRWAWDRYVGWLWVPGTDWGPAWVAWQQGNGYIGWAPLPPAVGFDLRVGIQLGGFNLSFGIAPRNYAFVEERRFLDNRIGSYIVPEARNVTIIHNTTNITRPSSRAW
;
A
#
# COMPACT_ATOMS: atom_id res chain seq x y z
N SER A 1 4.55 10.93 1.30
CA SER A 1 3.49 11.29 2.24
C SER A 1 3.97 11.17 3.68
N VAL A 2 3.42 11.96 4.56
CA VAL A 2 3.73 11.92 5.99
C VAL A 2 2.51 11.48 6.76
N GLY A 3 2.72 10.60 7.73
CA GLY A 3 1.64 10.03 8.50
C GLY A 3 2.11 8.84 9.32
N ARG A 4 1.16 8.05 9.78
CA ARG A 4 1.45 6.84 10.54
C ARG A 4 0.35 5.79 10.34
N TRP A 5 0.68 4.56 10.67
CA TRP A 5 -0.29 3.46 10.68
C TRP A 5 -0.90 3.31 12.07
N VAL A 6 -2.21 3.11 12.10
CA VAL A 6 -2.93 2.77 13.33
C VAL A 6 -3.84 1.57 13.05
N GLU A 7 -4.07 0.75 14.07
CA GLU A 7 -5.04 -0.32 13.97
C GLU A 7 -6.43 0.22 14.30
N SER A 8 -7.41 -0.15 13.49
CA SER A 8 -8.81 0.22 13.69
C SER A 8 -9.71 -0.98 13.46
N ASP A 9 -11.01 -0.81 13.64
CA ASP A 9 -11.99 -1.85 13.34
C ASP A 9 -11.98 -2.26 11.86
N TYR A 10 -11.40 -1.44 11.00
CA TYR A 10 -11.30 -1.70 9.56
C TYR A 10 -9.94 -2.27 9.17
N GLY A 11 -9.09 -2.60 10.14
CA GLY A 11 -7.72 -3.06 9.91
C GLY A 11 -6.72 -1.91 9.95
N TRP A 12 -5.57 -2.12 9.34
CA TRP A 12 -4.54 -1.09 9.31
C TRP A 12 -5.02 0.13 8.55
N THR A 13 -5.00 1.28 9.22
CA THR A 13 -5.54 2.54 8.72
C THR A 13 -4.43 3.56 8.66
N TRP A 14 -4.27 4.20 7.51
CA TRP A 14 -3.31 5.29 7.35
C TRP A 14 -3.87 6.59 7.90
N VAL A 15 -3.15 7.20 8.82
CA VAL A 15 -3.48 8.52 9.37
C VAL A 15 -2.49 9.51 8.78
N SER A 16 -2.95 10.32 7.85
CA SER A 16 -2.11 11.29 7.16
C SER A 16 -1.98 12.56 7.97
N TYR A 17 -0.77 13.13 7.96
CA TYR A 17 -0.53 14.46 8.53
C TYR A 17 -0.72 15.58 7.51
N GLU A 18 -1.05 15.22 6.28
CA GLU A 18 -1.31 16.19 5.22
C GLU A 18 -2.77 16.62 5.26
N PRO A 19 -3.07 17.93 5.09
CA PRO A 19 -4.46 18.42 5.20
C PRO A 19 -5.45 17.77 4.24
N PHE A 20 -4.98 17.35 3.06
CA PHE A 20 -5.82 16.71 2.05
C PHE A 20 -5.91 15.20 2.21
N GLY A 21 -5.16 14.63 3.16
CA GLY A 21 -5.00 13.18 3.26
C GLY A 21 -6.28 12.43 3.57
N TRP A 22 -7.25 13.06 4.23
CA TRP A 22 -8.53 12.43 4.50
C TRP A 22 -9.24 12.00 3.21
N ALA A 23 -9.01 12.72 2.12
CA ALA A 23 -9.61 12.39 0.83
C ALA A 23 -8.70 11.47 0.02
N THR A 24 -7.46 11.88 -0.20
CA THR A 24 -6.61 11.25 -1.20
C THR A 24 -6.03 9.91 -0.79
N TYR A 25 -6.05 9.56 0.51
CA TYR A 25 -5.55 8.27 0.99
C TYR A 25 -6.65 7.30 1.37
N HIS A 26 -7.89 7.76 1.48
CA HIS A 26 -9.02 6.92 1.85
C HIS A 26 -10.04 6.74 0.73
N TYR A 27 -9.96 7.55 -0.30
CA TYR A 27 -10.83 7.47 -1.46
C TYR A 27 -10.00 7.45 -2.72
N GLY A 28 -10.45 6.69 -3.72
CA GLY A 28 -9.76 6.63 -5.00
C GLY A 28 -8.50 5.80 -4.98
N ARG A 29 -7.71 5.96 -6.00
CA ARG A 29 -6.47 5.22 -6.20
C ARG A 29 -5.36 6.13 -6.62
N TRP A 30 -4.12 5.71 -6.36
CA TRP A 30 -2.94 6.38 -6.86
C TRP A 30 -2.30 5.54 -7.96
N ALA A 31 -1.92 6.21 -9.05
CA ALA A 31 -1.23 5.58 -10.16
C ALA A 31 0.08 6.30 -10.43
N TRP A 32 1.11 5.54 -10.77
CA TRP A 32 2.38 6.11 -11.16
C TRP A 32 2.43 6.26 -12.68
N ASP A 33 2.71 7.46 -13.13
CA ASP A 33 2.95 7.75 -14.54
C ASP A 33 4.41 8.19 -14.69
N ARG A 34 5.10 7.60 -15.65
CA ARG A 34 6.53 7.85 -15.81
C ARG A 34 6.86 9.27 -16.26
N TYR A 35 5.89 10.01 -16.78
CA TYR A 35 6.11 11.37 -17.26
C TYR A 35 5.73 12.43 -16.25
N VAL A 36 4.70 12.20 -15.45
CA VAL A 36 4.17 13.22 -14.55
C VAL A 36 4.25 12.80 -13.07
N GLY A 37 4.62 11.56 -12.77
CA GLY A 37 4.73 11.07 -11.40
C GLY A 37 3.41 10.52 -10.88
N TRP A 38 3.18 10.68 -9.59
CA TRP A 38 1.98 10.16 -8.95
C TRP A 38 0.74 10.97 -9.33
N LEU A 39 -0.29 10.23 -9.74
CA LEU A 39 -1.61 10.77 -10.10
C LEU A 39 -2.65 10.17 -9.18
N TRP A 40 -3.52 11.00 -8.65
CA TRP A 40 -4.65 10.53 -7.87
C TRP A 40 -5.89 10.46 -8.75
N VAL A 41 -6.52 9.28 -8.77
CA VAL A 41 -7.76 9.04 -9.50
C VAL A 41 -8.88 9.02 -8.46
N PRO A 42 -9.79 9.99 -8.48
CA PRO A 42 -10.86 10.08 -7.48
C PRO A 42 -11.76 8.85 -7.44
N GLY A 43 -12.32 8.58 -6.28
CA GLY A 43 -13.30 7.54 -6.06
C GLY A 43 -14.20 7.90 -4.89
N THR A 44 -15.30 7.17 -4.74
CA THR A 44 -16.30 7.44 -3.73
C THR A 44 -16.35 6.41 -2.61
N ASP A 45 -15.61 5.31 -2.78
CA ASP A 45 -15.59 4.25 -1.77
C ASP A 45 -14.48 4.53 -0.76
N TRP A 46 -14.85 4.61 0.50
CA TRP A 46 -13.87 4.79 1.58
C TRP A 46 -13.16 3.47 1.89
N GLY A 47 -11.87 3.57 2.15
CA GLY A 47 -11.07 2.46 2.66
C GLY A 47 -10.04 2.94 3.68
N PRO A 48 -9.65 2.06 4.61
CA PRO A 48 -8.63 2.41 5.63
C PRO A 48 -7.28 2.71 5.01
N ALA A 49 -6.96 2.00 3.94
CA ALA A 49 -5.79 2.25 3.10
C ALA A 49 -5.94 1.43 1.82
N TRP A 50 -5.76 2.07 0.69
CA TRP A 50 -5.84 1.40 -0.61
C TRP A 50 -4.44 0.99 -1.04
N VAL A 51 -3.91 -0.04 -0.38
CA VAL A 51 -2.53 -0.50 -0.59
C VAL A 51 -2.44 -2.01 -0.72
N ALA A 52 -1.41 -2.47 -1.43
CA ALA A 52 -0.96 -3.84 -1.39
C ALA A 52 0.10 -3.98 -0.31
N TRP A 53 0.15 -5.13 0.35
CA TRP A 53 1.04 -5.40 1.46
C TRP A 53 2.01 -6.53 1.15
N GLN A 54 3.26 -6.36 1.57
CA GLN A 54 4.28 -7.40 1.57
C GLN A 54 4.86 -7.51 2.97
N GLN A 55 5.03 -8.74 3.47
CA GLN A 55 5.59 -8.96 4.80
C GLN A 55 6.45 -10.22 4.82
N GLY A 56 7.52 -10.18 5.57
CA GLY A 56 8.39 -11.32 5.79
C GLY A 56 9.81 -10.89 6.10
N ASN A 57 10.57 -11.82 6.65
CA ASN A 57 12.00 -11.64 6.92
C ASN A 57 12.33 -10.37 7.71
N GLY A 58 11.42 -9.96 8.61
CA GLY A 58 11.62 -8.78 9.45
C GLY A 58 11.23 -7.46 8.81
N TYR A 59 10.63 -7.49 7.61
CA TYR A 59 10.20 -6.29 6.89
C TYR A 59 8.71 -6.33 6.62
N ILE A 60 8.12 -5.15 6.56
CA ILE A 60 6.76 -4.95 6.08
C ILE A 60 6.76 -3.76 5.12
N GLY A 61 6.03 -3.89 4.03
CA GLY A 61 5.94 -2.84 3.04
C GLY A 61 4.56 -2.71 2.46
N TRP A 62 4.30 -1.56 1.87
CA TRP A 62 3.04 -1.24 1.24
C TRP A 62 3.27 -0.43 -0.01
N ALA A 63 2.35 -0.55 -0.95
CA ALA A 63 2.35 0.24 -2.17
C ALA A 63 0.92 0.59 -2.55
N PRO A 64 0.68 1.77 -3.12
CA PRO A 64 -0.65 2.12 -3.60
C PRO A 64 -1.17 1.11 -4.60
N LEU A 65 -2.44 0.72 -4.44
CA LEU A 65 -3.13 -0.11 -5.42
C LEU A 65 -3.52 0.77 -6.61
N PRO A 66 -3.07 0.44 -7.82
CA PRO A 66 -3.42 1.22 -8.99
C PRO A 66 -4.90 1.08 -9.36
N PRO A 67 -5.47 2.03 -10.11
CA PRO A 67 -6.89 1.99 -10.47
C PRO A 67 -7.33 0.72 -11.17
N ALA A 68 -6.48 0.18 -12.03
CA ALA A 68 -6.79 -1.01 -12.82
C ALA A 68 -7.01 -2.26 -11.96
N VAL A 69 -6.56 -2.25 -10.71
CA VAL A 69 -6.69 -3.39 -9.81
C VAL A 69 -8.01 -3.39 -9.05
N GLY A 70 -8.69 -2.25 -9.02
CA GLY A 70 -9.87 -2.05 -8.18
C GLY A 70 -10.95 -3.10 -8.34
N PHE A 71 -11.32 -3.43 -9.56
CA PHE A 71 -12.33 -4.46 -9.81
C PHE A 71 -11.75 -5.86 -9.80
N ASP A 72 -10.53 -6.00 -10.25
CA ASP A 72 -9.93 -7.31 -10.51
C ASP A 72 -9.26 -7.88 -9.28
N LEU A 73 -9.12 -7.12 -8.23
CA LEU A 73 -8.41 -7.56 -7.04
C LEU A 73 -9.04 -8.80 -6.41
N ARG A 74 -10.37 -8.86 -6.36
CA ARG A 74 -11.06 -10.06 -5.85
C ARG A 74 -10.75 -11.28 -6.70
N VAL A 75 -10.82 -11.09 -8.02
CA VAL A 75 -10.55 -12.18 -8.95
C VAL A 75 -9.12 -12.65 -8.79
N GLY A 76 -8.18 -11.71 -8.72
CA GLY A 76 -6.78 -12.03 -8.53
C GLY A 76 -6.55 -12.83 -7.25
N ILE A 77 -7.19 -12.45 -6.15
CA ILE A 77 -7.08 -13.17 -4.88
C ILE A 77 -7.72 -14.54 -4.98
N GLN A 78 -8.89 -14.64 -5.61
CA GLN A 78 -9.58 -15.91 -5.79
C GLN A 78 -8.81 -16.89 -6.67
N LEU A 79 -8.06 -16.37 -7.61
CA LEU A 79 -7.26 -17.21 -8.50
C LEU A 79 -5.95 -17.67 -7.88
N GLY A 80 -5.78 -17.50 -6.59
CA GLY A 80 -4.66 -18.08 -5.87
C GLY A 80 -3.43 -17.19 -5.78
N GLY A 81 -3.60 -15.92 -5.99
CA GLY A 81 -2.51 -14.97 -5.74
C GLY A 81 -1.35 -15.06 -6.70
N PHE A 82 -1.56 -15.57 -7.88
CA PHE A 82 -0.53 -15.64 -8.89
C PHE A 82 0.08 -14.27 -9.19
N ASN A 83 -0.68 -13.22 -8.97
CA ASN A 83 -0.26 -11.85 -9.20
C ASN A 83 0.18 -11.20 -7.88
N LEU A 84 1.17 -11.78 -7.26
CA LEU A 84 1.60 -11.39 -5.93
C LEU A 84 1.91 -9.90 -5.79
N SER A 85 2.33 -9.25 -6.86
CA SER A 85 2.62 -7.82 -6.85
C SER A 85 1.52 -6.98 -7.47
N PHE A 86 0.47 -7.59 -8.01
CA PHE A 86 -0.59 -6.90 -8.76
C PHE A 86 -0.04 -6.01 -9.88
N GLY A 87 1.11 -6.36 -10.43
CA GLY A 87 1.77 -5.54 -11.44
C GLY A 87 2.42 -4.28 -10.89
N ILE A 88 2.54 -4.16 -9.58
CA ILE A 88 3.14 -2.99 -8.95
C ILE A 88 4.66 -3.07 -9.03
N ALA A 89 5.27 -2.01 -9.55
CA ALA A 89 6.72 -1.95 -9.64
C ALA A 89 7.34 -1.94 -8.23
N PRO A 90 8.48 -2.62 -8.04
CA PRO A 90 9.14 -2.64 -6.73
C PRO A 90 9.40 -1.26 -6.15
N ARG A 91 9.76 -0.28 -6.97
CA ARG A 91 10.04 1.07 -6.50
C ARG A 91 8.84 1.77 -5.88
N ASN A 92 7.62 1.27 -6.14
CA ASN A 92 6.40 1.87 -5.61
C ASN A 92 6.12 1.44 -4.17
N TYR A 93 6.85 0.44 -3.68
CA TYR A 93 6.73 0.00 -2.29
C TYR A 93 7.52 0.90 -1.36
N ALA A 94 6.98 1.09 -0.17
CA ALA A 94 7.70 1.62 0.97
C ALA A 94 7.91 0.48 1.95
N PHE A 95 9.15 0.16 2.28
CA PHE A 95 9.47 -0.91 3.23
C PHE A 95 10.11 -0.32 4.48
N VAL A 96 9.71 -0.86 5.62
CA VAL A 96 10.35 -0.59 6.91
C VAL A 96 10.62 -1.90 7.61
N GLU A 97 11.56 -1.89 8.57
CA GLU A 97 11.67 -2.99 9.50
C GLU A 97 10.40 -3.07 10.32
N GLU A 98 9.94 -4.29 10.62
CA GLU A 98 8.67 -4.47 11.34
C GLU A 98 8.61 -3.70 12.65
N ARG A 99 9.73 -3.60 13.37
CA ARG A 99 9.80 -2.87 14.64
C ARG A 99 9.49 -1.37 14.50
N ARG A 100 9.55 -0.83 13.29
CA ARG A 100 9.30 0.58 13.01
C ARG A 100 7.90 0.86 12.47
N PHE A 101 7.10 -0.17 12.29
CA PHE A 101 5.83 -0.03 11.58
C PHE A 101 4.87 0.96 12.24
N LEU A 102 4.84 1.01 13.56
CA LEU A 102 3.95 1.90 14.30
C LEU A 102 4.58 3.23 14.68
N ASP A 103 5.76 3.52 14.15
CA ASP A 103 6.46 4.76 14.48
C ASP A 103 5.69 5.98 13.96
N ASN A 104 5.64 7.05 14.77
CA ASN A 104 5.00 8.31 14.39
C ASN A 104 5.68 8.97 13.20
N ARG A 105 6.95 8.67 13.01
CA ARG A 105 7.78 9.22 11.94
C ARG A 105 8.23 8.10 11.01
N ILE A 106 7.30 7.22 10.67
CA ILE A 106 7.61 6.04 9.87
C ILE A 106 8.36 6.37 8.58
N GLY A 107 8.08 7.52 7.98
CA GLY A 107 8.77 7.96 6.77
C GLY A 107 10.28 8.09 6.93
N SER A 108 10.76 8.33 8.15
CA SER A 108 12.20 8.42 8.44
C SER A 108 12.90 7.07 8.41
N TYR A 109 12.16 5.99 8.44
CA TYR A 109 12.69 4.62 8.53
C TYR A 109 12.48 3.80 7.28
N ILE A 110 11.96 4.40 6.23
CA ILE A 110 11.78 3.72 4.95
C ILE A 110 13.15 3.39 4.37
N VAL A 111 13.34 2.13 4.03
CA VAL A 111 14.63 1.68 3.48
C VAL A 111 14.85 2.28 2.10
N PRO A 112 16.12 2.41 1.68
CA PRO A 112 16.42 2.90 0.33
C PRO A 112 15.72 2.07 -0.75
N GLU A 113 15.17 2.74 -1.71
CA GLU A 113 14.40 2.14 -2.80
C GLU A 113 15.17 1.05 -3.54
N ALA A 114 16.48 1.22 -3.67
CA ALA A 114 17.32 0.22 -4.34
C ALA A 114 17.28 -1.16 -3.69
N ARG A 115 16.86 -1.27 -2.43
CA ARG A 115 16.74 -2.53 -1.71
C ARG A 115 15.41 -3.24 -1.96
N ASN A 116 14.45 -2.57 -2.54
CA ASN A 116 13.09 -3.09 -2.63
C ASN A 116 13.00 -4.42 -3.37
N VAL A 117 13.72 -4.59 -4.46
CA VAL A 117 13.68 -5.83 -5.22
C VAL A 117 14.07 -7.02 -4.35
N THR A 118 15.17 -6.88 -3.61
CA THR A 118 15.64 -7.95 -2.73
C THR A 118 14.64 -8.23 -1.61
N ILE A 119 14.08 -7.18 -1.01
CA ILE A 119 13.12 -7.34 0.07
C ILE A 119 11.86 -8.04 -0.44
N ILE A 120 11.35 -7.68 -1.60
CA ILE A 120 10.17 -8.32 -2.18
C ILE A 120 10.39 -9.81 -2.37
N HIS A 121 11.56 -10.23 -2.84
CA HIS A 121 11.86 -11.64 -3.01
C HIS A 121 11.83 -12.43 -1.69
N ASN A 122 12.02 -11.76 -0.57
CA ASN A 122 12.05 -12.38 0.75
C ASN A 122 10.78 -12.12 1.56
N THR A 123 9.76 -11.57 0.92
CA THR A 123 8.47 -11.28 1.57
C THR A 123 7.35 -11.98 0.82
N THR A 124 6.18 -12.01 1.45
CA THR A 124 4.96 -12.59 0.89
C THR A 124 3.91 -11.51 0.79
N ASN A 125 3.16 -11.54 -0.30
CA ASN A 125 2.01 -10.68 -0.45
C ASN A 125 0.92 -11.12 0.52
N ILE A 126 0.53 -10.22 1.42
CA ILE A 126 -0.50 -10.46 2.40
C ILE A 126 -1.72 -9.57 2.21
N THR A 127 -1.85 -8.96 1.04
CA THR A 127 -2.98 -8.11 0.71
C THR A 127 -4.28 -8.90 0.83
N ARG A 128 -5.25 -8.31 1.53
CA ARG A 128 -6.56 -8.92 1.72
C ARG A 128 -7.64 -7.91 1.40
N PRO A 129 -8.73 -8.34 0.75
CA PRO A 129 -9.89 -7.47 0.62
C PRO A 129 -10.47 -7.22 2.01
N SER A 130 -10.78 -5.97 2.32
CA SER A 130 -11.60 -5.68 3.48
C SER A 130 -13.06 -5.85 3.08
N SER A 131 -13.91 -6.18 4.04
CA SER A 131 -15.34 -6.34 3.77
C SER A 131 -16.00 -5.05 3.27
N ARG A 132 -15.34 -3.92 3.41
CA ARG A 132 -15.85 -2.60 2.99
C ARG A 132 -15.17 -2.05 1.76
N ALA A 133 -13.91 -2.40 1.56
CA ALA A 133 -13.07 -1.80 0.53
C ALA A 133 -13.20 -2.49 -0.83
N TRP A 134 -13.74 -3.66 -0.82
CA TRP A 134 -13.88 -4.48 -2.03
C TRP A 134 -15.35 -4.79 -2.34
#